data_308496974b669f2517a012d935909530
#
_entry.id   308496974b669f2517a012d935909530
#
_cell.length_a   1.000
_cell.length_b   1.000
_cell.length_c   1.000
_cell.angle_alpha   90.00
_cell.angle_beta   90.00
_cell.angle_gamma   90.00
#
_symmetry.space_group_name_H-M   'P 1'
#
loop_
_entity.id
_entity.type
_entity.pdbx_description
1 polymer ?
#
loop_
_entity_poly.entity_id
_entity_poly.type
_entity_poly.pdbx_seq_one_letter_code
_entity_poly.pdbx_strand_id
1 'polypeptide(L)'
;MSTINKSTFKVSQMDCPSEEQMIRMKLESNPQIKYLDFDIPNRKLDVYHQGNAQEINVELGALKLGEKLLGTEKAETPIAEDETKQKKILWWVLYINFGFFVIEMTTGWISSSMGLIADSLDMLADSIVYALSLFAVGGAISRKKKVAKFSGYFQMALALLGFSEVLRRFLSSSETPLFQWMIIVSIFALIGNLVSLWLINKAKSKEAHMQASAIFTSNDIVVNGGVILAGVLVYFLHSKWPDLVIGGIVFAFVMRGAIRILKLSK
;
A
#
# COMPACT_ATOMS: atom_id res chain seq x y z
N MET A 1 13.36 31.71 -16.02
CA MET A 1 13.16 30.54 -15.18
C MET A 1 13.46 30.95 -13.75
N SER A 2 12.53 30.83 -12.82
CA SER A 2 12.77 31.19 -11.42
C SER A 2 13.58 30.08 -10.77
N THR A 3 14.77 30.39 -10.29
CA THR A 3 15.58 29.51 -9.47
C THR A 3 14.86 29.28 -8.14
N ILE A 4 14.69 28.02 -7.77
CA ILE A 4 14.13 27.60 -6.49
C ILE A 4 15.17 26.81 -5.70
N ASN A 5 14.92 26.61 -4.41
CA ASN A 5 15.77 25.77 -3.58
C ASN A 5 15.29 24.33 -3.65
N LYS A 6 16.24 23.39 -3.70
CA LYS A 6 16.00 21.97 -3.53
C LYS A 6 16.66 21.55 -2.21
N SER A 7 15.84 21.13 -1.25
CA SER A 7 16.31 20.59 0.02
C SER A 7 16.11 19.08 0.07
N THR A 8 17.19 18.36 0.33
CA THR A 8 17.22 16.91 0.41
C THR A 8 17.13 16.46 1.85
N PHE A 9 16.17 15.61 2.16
CA PHE A 9 15.97 15.01 3.47
C PHE A 9 16.16 13.49 3.40
N LYS A 10 16.78 12.93 4.43
CA LYS A 10 16.72 11.50 4.74
C LYS A 10 15.55 11.29 5.70
N VAL A 11 14.62 10.41 5.39
CA VAL A 11 13.45 10.10 6.23
C VAL A 11 13.50 8.60 6.58
N SER A 12 14.12 8.28 7.71
CA SER A 12 14.55 6.92 8.05
C SER A 12 13.42 5.89 8.17
N GLN A 13 12.19 6.33 8.47
CA GLN A 13 11.00 5.48 8.57
C GLN A 13 10.09 5.55 7.33
N MET A 14 10.54 6.19 6.24
CA MET A 14 9.82 6.19 4.97
C MET A 14 10.18 4.93 4.20
N ASP A 15 9.43 3.87 4.41
CA ASP A 15 9.64 2.57 3.76
C ASP A 15 8.44 2.10 2.94
N CYS A 16 7.36 2.88 2.94
CA CYS A 16 6.15 2.57 2.18
C CYS A 16 5.37 3.83 1.76
N PRO A 17 4.38 3.69 0.85
CA PRO A 17 3.53 4.78 0.38
C PRO A 17 2.73 5.50 1.45
N SER A 18 2.44 4.84 2.56
CA SER A 18 1.70 5.48 3.65
C SER A 18 2.46 6.65 4.24
N GLU A 19 3.78 6.48 4.42
CA GLU A 19 4.65 7.55 4.92
C GLU A 19 4.80 8.68 3.88
N GLU A 20 4.93 8.34 2.59
CA GLU A 20 4.89 9.33 1.51
C GLU A 20 3.61 10.15 1.57
N GLN A 21 2.45 9.48 1.67
CA GLN A 21 1.16 10.17 1.70
C GLN A 21 1.02 11.05 2.96
N MET A 22 1.54 10.62 4.10
CA MET A 22 1.59 11.44 5.31
C MET A 22 2.39 12.73 5.07
N ILE A 23 3.56 12.63 4.45
CA ILE A 23 4.41 13.76 4.13
C ILE A 23 3.72 14.68 3.13
N ARG A 24 3.14 14.15 2.05
CA ARG A 24 2.39 14.95 1.07
C ARG A 24 1.26 15.73 1.74
N MET A 25 0.43 15.07 2.54
CA MET A 25 -0.68 15.71 3.26
C MET A 25 -0.20 16.78 4.24
N LYS A 26 0.96 16.58 4.87
CA LYS A 26 1.53 17.54 5.81
C LYS A 26 2.06 18.78 5.10
N LEU A 27 2.73 18.59 3.97
CA LEU A 27 3.40 19.66 3.23
C LEU A 27 2.49 20.36 2.19
N GLU A 28 1.37 19.75 1.82
CA GLU A 28 0.41 20.28 0.82
C GLU A 28 -0.14 21.67 1.17
N SER A 29 -0.25 21.98 2.47
CA SER A 29 -0.75 23.28 2.95
C SER A 29 0.30 24.40 2.87
N ASN A 30 1.56 24.08 2.60
CA ASN A 30 2.64 25.06 2.52
C ASN A 30 2.79 25.61 1.09
N PRO A 31 2.38 26.88 0.83
CA PRO A 31 2.38 27.46 -0.53
C PRO A 31 3.79 27.70 -1.11
N GLN A 32 4.80 27.64 -0.25
CA GLN A 32 6.20 27.82 -0.66
C GLN A 32 6.76 26.53 -1.31
N ILE A 33 6.16 25.38 -1.09
CA ILE A 33 6.55 24.11 -1.68
C ILE A 33 5.94 24.01 -3.08
N LYS A 34 6.79 23.73 -4.07
CA LYS A 34 6.40 23.65 -5.48
C LYS A 34 6.34 22.22 -5.98
N TYR A 35 7.24 21.36 -5.50
CA TYR A 35 7.31 19.98 -5.93
C TYR A 35 7.96 19.11 -4.85
N LEU A 36 7.51 17.86 -4.74
CA LEU A 36 8.05 16.85 -3.84
C LEU A 36 8.46 15.64 -4.66
N ASP A 37 9.73 15.25 -4.56
CA ASP A 37 10.29 14.08 -5.20
C ASP A 37 10.72 13.08 -4.13
N PHE A 38 10.17 11.85 -4.20
CA PHE A 38 10.38 10.82 -3.20
C PHE A 38 11.15 9.65 -3.79
N ASP A 39 12.17 9.21 -3.10
CA ASP A 39 12.90 7.98 -3.36
C ASP A 39 12.70 7.03 -2.15
N ILE A 40 11.59 6.28 -2.18
CA ILE A 40 11.22 5.40 -1.07
C ILE A 40 12.25 4.29 -0.83
N PRO A 41 12.79 3.60 -1.85
CA PRO A 41 13.84 2.60 -1.65
C PRO A 41 15.06 3.13 -0.89
N ASN A 42 15.48 4.36 -1.20
CA ASN A 42 16.59 5.03 -0.54
C ASN A 42 16.17 5.89 0.66
N ARG A 43 14.85 5.94 0.99
CA ARG A 43 14.29 6.73 2.10
C ARG A 43 14.68 8.21 2.02
N LYS A 44 14.63 8.77 0.81
CA LYS A 44 15.06 10.13 0.50
C LYS A 44 13.88 10.95 0.00
N LEU A 45 13.81 12.21 0.42
CA LEU A 45 12.83 13.19 -0.02
C LEU A 45 13.56 14.43 -0.52
N ASP A 46 13.35 14.82 -1.76
CA ASP A 46 13.77 16.08 -2.31
C ASP A 46 12.57 17.05 -2.36
N VAL A 47 12.69 18.16 -1.64
CA VAL A 47 11.65 19.20 -1.56
C VAL A 47 12.10 20.41 -2.37
N TYR A 48 11.33 20.77 -3.39
CA TYR A 48 11.54 21.97 -4.21
C TYR A 48 10.67 23.11 -3.69
N HIS A 49 11.30 24.19 -3.20
CA HIS A 49 10.60 25.25 -2.48
C HIS A 49 11.23 26.64 -2.68
N GLN A 50 10.47 27.67 -2.32
CA GLN A 50 10.92 29.07 -2.33
C GLN A 50 11.24 29.60 -0.93
N GLY A 51 10.95 28.82 0.12
CA GLY A 51 11.10 29.21 1.52
C GLY A 51 12.37 28.69 2.19
N ASN A 52 12.32 28.62 3.52
CA ASN A 52 13.43 28.16 4.37
C ASN A 52 13.34 26.64 4.59
N ALA A 53 14.43 25.92 4.32
CA ALA A 53 14.53 24.47 4.55
C ALA A 53 14.31 24.09 6.02
N GLN A 54 14.62 24.98 6.97
CA GLN A 54 14.46 24.72 8.39
C GLN A 54 12.97 24.66 8.79
N GLU A 55 12.11 25.48 8.20
CA GLU A 55 10.67 25.45 8.43
C GLU A 55 10.09 24.12 7.94
N ILE A 56 10.51 23.66 6.77
CA ILE A 56 10.13 22.36 6.22
C ILE A 56 10.61 21.21 7.12
N ASN A 57 11.83 21.31 7.67
CA ASN A 57 12.35 20.32 8.61
C ASN A 57 11.49 20.24 9.89
N VAL A 58 11.02 21.36 10.42
CA VAL A 58 10.09 21.39 11.57
C VAL A 58 8.74 20.76 11.22
N GLU A 59 8.19 21.05 10.05
CA GLU A 59 6.94 20.46 9.60
C GLU A 59 7.04 18.94 9.44
N LEU A 60 8.16 18.44 8.88
CA LEU A 60 8.45 17.00 8.77
C LEU A 60 8.64 16.36 10.15
N GLY A 61 9.30 17.05 11.08
CA GLY A 61 9.53 16.59 12.44
C GLY A 61 8.26 16.27 13.22
N ALA A 62 7.18 16.98 12.92
CA ALA A 62 5.87 16.69 13.51
C ALA A 62 5.33 15.29 13.16
N LEU A 63 5.81 14.68 12.08
CA LEU A 63 5.41 13.32 11.66
C LEU A 63 6.19 12.22 12.38
N LYS A 64 7.30 12.56 13.05
CA LYS A 64 8.17 11.61 13.78
C LYS A 64 8.64 10.43 12.90
N LEU A 65 8.97 10.70 11.64
CA LEU A 65 9.46 9.71 10.68
C LEU A 65 10.99 9.62 10.64
N GLY A 66 11.69 10.29 11.56
CA GLY A 66 13.15 10.30 11.64
C GLY A 66 13.79 11.05 10.47
N GLU A 67 13.29 12.25 10.20
CA GLU A 67 13.78 13.16 9.17
C GLU A 67 15.15 13.76 9.56
N LYS A 68 15.98 13.97 8.55
CA LYS A 68 17.26 14.65 8.68
C LYS A 68 17.56 15.41 7.39
N LEU A 69 17.73 16.73 7.49
CA LEU A 69 18.16 17.53 6.36
C LEU A 69 19.61 17.17 5.99
N LEU A 70 19.84 16.78 4.75
CA LEU A 70 21.15 16.45 4.21
C LEU A 70 21.84 17.66 3.56
N GLY A 71 21.06 18.52 2.92
CA GLY A 71 21.60 19.74 2.26
C GLY A 71 20.52 20.48 1.48
N THR A 72 20.87 21.71 1.09
CA THR A 72 20.01 22.55 0.23
C THR A 72 20.88 23.11 -0.90
N GLU A 73 20.40 23.02 -2.13
CA GLU A 73 21.04 23.53 -3.33
C GLU A 73 20.04 24.31 -4.18
N LYS A 74 20.54 25.16 -5.07
CA LYS A 74 19.69 25.82 -6.08
C LYS A 74 19.41 24.85 -7.21
N ALA A 75 18.15 24.76 -7.63
CA ALA A 75 17.71 23.87 -8.68
C ALA A 75 16.62 24.54 -9.53
N GLU A 76 16.36 23.97 -10.70
CA GLU A 76 15.16 24.25 -11.47
C GLU A 76 14.05 23.32 -11.02
N THR A 77 12.79 23.80 -11.10
CA THR A 77 11.64 22.92 -10.81
C THR A 77 11.63 21.80 -11.85
N PRO A 78 11.56 20.51 -11.41
CA PRO A 78 11.42 19.41 -12.34
C PRO A 78 10.21 19.62 -13.24
N ILE A 79 10.33 19.28 -14.51
CA ILE A 79 9.17 19.23 -15.42
C ILE A 79 8.31 18.08 -14.91
N ALA A 80 7.07 18.37 -14.51
CA ALA A 80 6.13 17.35 -14.09
C ALA A 80 6.01 16.30 -15.21
N GLU A 81 6.32 15.04 -14.89
CA GLU A 81 6.07 13.93 -15.80
C GLU A 81 4.55 13.88 -16.11
N ASP A 82 4.16 13.20 -17.19
CA ASP A 82 2.77 13.13 -17.64
C ASP A 82 1.84 12.55 -16.55
N GLU A 83 1.37 13.43 -15.65
CA GLU A 83 0.49 13.11 -14.54
C GLU A 83 -0.78 12.38 -15.00
N THR A 84 -1.29 12.69 -16.19
CA THR A 84 -2.50 12.08 -16.75
C THR A 84 -2.30 10.59 -17.01
N LYS A 85 -1.12 10.24 -17.55
CA LYS A 85 -0.76 8.86 -17.82
C LYS A 85 -0.55 8.06 -16.54
N GLN A 86 0.12 8.66 -15.55
CA GLN A 86 0.34 8.04 -14.24
C GLN A 86 -0.98 7.80 -13.51
N LYS A 87 -1.87 8.80 -13.46
CA LYS A 87 -3.22 8.66 -12.88
C LYS A 87 -4.00 7.54 -13.55
N LYS A 88 -3.93 7.42 -14.89
CA LYS A 88 -4.61 6.34 -15.62
C LYS A 88 -4.10 4.96 -15.21
N ILE A 89 -2.79 4.80 -15.04
CA ILE A 89 -2.19 3.53 -14.59
C ILE A 89 -2.65 3.20 -13.17
N LEU A 90 -2.61 4.17 -12.24
CA LEU A 90 -3.07 3.97 -10.86
C LEU A 90 -4.55 3.59 -10.79
N TRP A 91 -5.41 4.15 -11.67
CA TRP A 91 -6.81 3.72 -11.77
C TRP A 91 -6.92 2.26 -12.21
N TRP A 92 -6.12 1.80 -13.18
CA TRP A 92 -6.10 0.40 -13.58
C TRP A 92 -5.65 -0.53 -12.45
N VAL A 93 -4.59 -0.16 -11.76
CA VAL A 93 -4.10 -0.92 -10.60
C VAL A 93 -5.15 -1.00 -9.50
N LEU A 94 -5.81 0.12 -9.18
CA LEU A 94 -6.93 0.17 -8.26
C LEU A 94 -8.08 -0.78 -8.65
N TYR A 95 -8.49 -0.77 -9.90
CA TYR A 95 -9.57 -1.65 -10.38
C TYR A 95 -9.17 -3.13 -10.33
N ILE A 96 -7.93 -3.45 -10.66
CA ILE A 96 -7.42 -4.82 -10.58
C ILE A 96 -7.43 -5.29 -9.11
N ASN A 97 -6.85 -4.53 -8.18
CA ASN A 97 -6.81 -4.89 -6.76
C ASN A 97 -8.23 -5.00 -6.18
N PHE A 98 -9.09 -4.01 -6.42
CA PHE A 98 -10.45 -4.05 -5.91
C PHE A 98 -11.28 -5.19 -6.52
N GLY A 99 -11.06 -5.50 -7.80
CA GLY A 99 -11.69 -6.64 -8.47
C GLY A 99 -11.27 -7.98 -7.83
N PHE A 100 -9.98 -8.17 -7.60
CA PHE A 100 -9.49 -9.38 -6.93
C PHE A 100 -9.89 -9.44 -5.46
N PHE A 101 -9.95 -8.31 -4.75
CA PHE A 101 -10.55 -8.29 -3.41
C PHE A 101 -11.94 -8.94 -3.40
N VAL A 102 -12.82 -8.57 -4.32
CA VAL A 102 -14.18 -9.14 -4.39
C VAL A 102 -14.15 -10.62 -4.76
N ILE A 103 -13.34 -11.00 -5.73
CA ILE A 103 -13.22 -12.39 -6.20
C ILE A 103 -12.65 -13.28 -5.09
N GLU A 104 -11.56 -12.89 -4.45
CA GLU A 104 -10.89 -13.67 -3.40
C GLU A 104 -11.71 -13.74 -2.12
N MET A 105 -12.37 -12.65 -1.73
CA MET A 105 -13.25 -12.65 -0.57
C MET A 105 -14.40 -13.64 -0.76
N THR A 106 -15.07 -13.61 -1.91
CA THR A 106 -16.19 -14.51 -2.19
C THR A 106 -15.75 -15.96 -2.33
N THR A 107 -14.68 -16.23 -3.06
CA THR A 107 -14.15 -17.58 -3.24
C THR A 107 -13.48 -18.12 -1.99
N GLY A 108 -12.82 -17.30 -1.21
CA GLY A 108 -12.25 -17.66 0.10
C GLY A 108 -13.33 -18.10 1.08
N TRP A 109 -14.47 -17.40 1.07
CA TRP A 109 -15.61 -17.82 1.89
C TRP A 109 -16.19 -19.16 1.42
N ILE A 110 -16.46 -19.31 0.12
CA ILE A 110 -17.02 -20.53 -0.47
C ILE A 110 -16.08 -21.74 -0.26
N SER A 111 -14.78 -21.52 -0.43
CA SER A 111 -13.76 -22.58 -0.29
C SER A 111 -13.32 -22.83 1.15
N SER A 112 -13.81 -22.05 2.11
CA SER A 112 -13.37 -22.09 3.51
C SER A 112 -11.87 -21.81 3.69
N SER A 113 -11.21 -21.07 2.75
CA SER A 113 -9.79 -20.74 2.81
C SER A 113 -9.55 -19.44 3.56
N MET A 114 -8.77 -19.51 4.64
CA MET A 114 -8.34 -18.33 5.39
C MET A 114 -7.22 -17.57 4.68
N GLY A 115 -6.42 -18.27 3.86
CA GLY A 115 -5.40 -17.64 3.02
C GLY A 115 -6.02 -16.68 2.00
N LEU A 116 -7.04 -17.12 1.23
CA LEU A 116 -7.76 -16.27 0.28
C LEU A 116 -8.48 -15.08 0.96
N ILE A 117 -9.11 -15.31 2.11
CA ILE A 117 -9.79 -14.25 2.86
C ILE A 117 -8.77 -13.20 3.34
N ALA A 118 -7.63 -13.64 3.85
CA ALA A 118 -6.59 -12.73 4.31
C ALA A 118 -5.97 -11.93 3.17
N ASP A 119 -5.66 -12.57 2.05
CA ASP A 119 -5.14 -11.94 0.83
C ASP A 119 -6.12 -10.89 0.27
N SER A 120 -7.42 -11.22 0.20
CA SER A 120 -8.45 -10.26 -0.21
C SER A 120 -8.47 -8.99 0.65
N LEU A 121 -8.28 -9.11 1.96
CA LEU A 121 -8.24 -7.94 2.85
C LEU A 121 -6.97 -7.12 2.68
N ASP A 122 -5.86 -7.72 2.28
CA ASP A 122 -4.64 -6.99 1.90
C ASP A 122 -4.88 -6.18 0.62
N MET A 123 -5.47 -6.78 -0.41
CA MET A 123 -5.87 -6.07 -1.63
C MET A 123 -6.88 -4.94 -1.38
N LEU A 124 -7.79 -5.09 -0.41
CA LEU A 124 -8.66 -4.00 0.01
C LEU A 124 -7.87 -2.85 0.63
N ALA A 125 -6.90 -3.15 1.50
CA ALA A 125 -6.03 -2.13 2.11
C ALA A 125 -5.29 -1.32 1.04
N ASP A 126 -4.70 -2.01 0.08
CA ASP A 126 -3.98 -1.40 -1.04
C ASP A 126 -4.91 -0.56 -1.92
N SER A 127 -6.10 -1.05 -2.24
CA SER A 127 -7.12 -0.30 -2.97
C SER A 127 -7.48 1.02 -2.28
N ILE A 128 -7.59 1.01 -0.95
CA ILE A 128 -7.85 2.22 -0.16
C ILE A 128 -6.68 3.21 -0.27
N VAL A 129 -5.44 2.74 -0.19
CA VAL A 129 -4.25 3.60 -0.32
C VAL A 129 -4.16 4.19 -1.73
N TYR A 130 -4.39 3.39 -2.78
CA TYR A 130 -4.43 3.89 -4.16
C TYR A 130 -5.55 4.91 -4.38
N ALA A 131 -6.75 4.65 -3.86
CA ALA A 131 -7.86 5.59 -3.94
C ALA A 131 -7.51 6.91 -3.22
N LEU A 132 -6.94 6.85 -2.01
CA LEU A 132 -6.48 8.03 -1.29
C LEU A 132 -5.42 8.81 -2.07
N SER A 133 -4.48 8.13 -2.71
CA SER A 133 -3.46 8.75 -3.57
C SER A 133 -4.07 9.46 -4.78
N LEU A 134 -5.03 8.82 -5.45
CA LEU A 134 -5.73 9.40 -6.61
C LEU A 134 -6.63 10.58 -6.24
N PHE A 135 -7.34 10.49 -5.11
CA PHE A 135 -8.22 11.57 -4.61
C PHE A 135 -7.44 12.65 -3.85
N ALA A 136 -6.15 12.47 -3.60
CA ALA A 136 -5.29 13.46 -2.96
C ALA A 136 -5.16 14.73 -3.81
N VAL A 137 -5.26 14.61 -5.11
CA VAL A 137 -5.21 15.74 -6.03
C VAL A 137 -6.55 16.50 -6.00
N GLY A 138 -6.56 17.67 -5.35
CA GLY A 138 -7.72 18.60 -5.35
C GLY A 138 -8.75 18.45 -4.23
N GLY A 139 -8.59 17.53 -3.27
CA GLY A 139 -9.53 17.34 -2.16
C GLY A 139 -9.09 17.96 -0.84
N ALA A 140 -10.02 18.46 -0.02
CA ALA A 140 -9.72 19.00 1.30
C ALA A 140 -9.03 17.96 2.22
N ILE A 141 -7.91 18.32 2.84
CA ILE A 141 -7.09 17.47 3.72
C ILE A 141 -7.94 16.84 4.84
N SER A 142 -8.87 17.62 5.43
CA SER A 142 -9.74 17.12 6.50
C SER A 142 -10.63 15.95 6.05
N ARG A 143 -11.08 15.94 4.79
CA ARG A 143 -11.90 14.86 4.24
C ARG A 143 -11.04 13.60 4.02
N LYS A 144 -9.83 13.75 3.49
CA LYS A 144 -8.85 12.66 3.29
C LYS A 144 -8.54 11.98 4.62
N LYS A 145 -8.25 12.77 5.68
CA LYS A 145 -8.00 12.27 7.04
C LYS A 145 -9.19 11.50 7.61
N LYS A 146 -10.42 11.98 7.43
CA LYS A 146 -11.63 11.27 7.89
C LYS A 146 -11.80 9.93 7.18
N VAL A 147 -11.62 9.89 5.86
CA VAL A 147 -11.70 8.65 5.08
C VAL A 147 -10.61 7.67 5.52
N ALA A 148 -9.36 8.10 5.63
CA ALA A 148 -8.27 7.27 6.11
C ALA A 148 -8.54 6.70 7.51
N LYS A 149 -9.06 7.56 8.44
CA LYS A 149 -9.43 7.12 9.79
C LYS A 149 -10.48 6.03 9.80
N PHE A 150 -11.59 6.23 9.07
CA PHE A 150 -12.66 5.26 8.97
C PHE A 150 -12.17 3.95 8.33
N SER A 151 -11.48 4.04 7.19
CA SER A 151 -10.94 2.88 6.48
C SER A 151 -9.95 2.09 7.32
N GLY A 152 -9.04 2.76 8.02
CA GLY A 152 -8.07 2.10 8.89
C GLY A 152 -8.70 1.35 10.08
N TYR A 153 -9.72 1.94 10.75
CA TYR A 153 -10.45 1.22 11.80
C TYR A 153 -11.28 0.08 11.26
N PHE A 154 -11.94 0.26 10.11
CA PHE A 154 -12.71 -0.80 9.45
C PHE A 154 -11.79 -1.98 9.08
N GLN A 155 -10.66 -1.71 8.44
CA GLN A 155 -9.65 -2.71 8.09
C GLN A 155 -9.10 -3.44 9.32
N MET A 156 -8.80 -2.69 10.40
CA MET A 156 -8.34 -3.27 11.67
C MET A 156 -9.38 -4.21 12.28
N ALA A 157 -10.66 -3.82 12.28
CA ALA A 157 -11.74 -4.65 12.78
C ALA A 157 -11.87 -5.95 11.95
N LEU A 158 -11.81 -5.85 10.61
CA LEU A 158 -11.85 -7.02 9.74
C LEU A 158 -10.64 -7.94 9.96
N ALA A 159 -9.43 -7.38 10.10
CA ALA A 159 -8.22 -8.16 10.38
C ALA A 159 -8.31 -8.89 11.73
N LEU A 160 -8.81 -8.24 12.78
CA LEU A 160 -9.01 -8.87 14.09
C LEU A 160 -10.06 -9.98 14.03
N LEU A 161 -11.20 -9.75 13.35
CA LEU A 161 -12.24 -10.76 13.16
C LEU A 161 -11.70 -11.95 12.36
N GLY A 162 -11.00 -11.71 11.25
CA GLY A 162 -10.40 -12.76 10.45
C GLY A 162 -9.34 -13.54 11.22
N PHE A 163 -8.46 -12.87 11.96
CA PHE A 163 -7.46 -13.54 12.79
C PHE A 163 -8.10 -14.37 13.92
N SER A 164 -9.17 -13.85 14.54
CA SER A 164 -9.92 -14.63 15.55
C SER A 164 -10.55 -15.89 14.97
N GLU A 165 -11.02 -15.82 13.71
CA GLU A 165 -11.55 -16.98 12.99
C GLU A 165 -10.45 -18.00 12.66
N VAL A 166 -9.25 -17.55 12.27
CA VAL A 166 -8.07 -18.43 12.12
C VAL A 166 -7.80 -19.18 13.42
N LEU A 167 -7.76 -18.46 14.55
CA LEU A 167 -7.54 -19.09 15.86
C LEU A 167 -8.65 -20.09 16.21
N ARG A 168 -9.91 -19.73 15.95
CA ARG A 168 -11.05 -20.63 16.18
C ARG A 168 -10.92 -21.90 15.36
N ARG A 169 -10.59 -21.79 14.06
CA ARG A 169 -10.39 -22.96 13.17
C ARG A 169 -9.15 -23.77 13.55
N PHE A 170 -8.14 -23.12 14.09
CA PHE A 170 -6.95 -23.78 14.60
C PHE A 170 -7.28 -24.73 15.78
N LEU A 171 -8.15 -24.28 16.68
CA LEU A 171 -8.55 -25.03 17.89
C LEU A 171 -9.72 -25.98 17.67
N SER A 172 -10.43 -25.89 16.56
CA SER A 172 -11.62 -26.70 16.26
C SER A 172 -11.40 -27.67 15.10
N SER A 173 -12.28 -28.69 14.99
CA SER A 173 -12.35 -29.58 13.83
C SER A 173 -13.06 -28.87 12.67
N SER A 174 -12.43 -27.90 12.03
CA SER A 174 -12.94 -27.26 10.81
C SER A 174 -12.63 -28.10 9.57
N GLU A 175 -13.44 -27.92 8.53
CA GLU A 175 -13.25 -28.59 7.25
C GLU A 175 -11.93 -28.17 6.59
N THR A 176 -11.37 -29.10 5.77
CA THR A 176 -10.22 -28.81 4.93
C THR A 176 -10.67 -27.89 3.79
N PRO A 177 -9.96 -26.79 3.52
CA PRO A 177 -10.35 -25.86 2.45
C PRO A 177 -10.27 -26.51 1.07
N LEU A 178 -11.08 -26.02 0.14
CA LEU A 178 -11.08 -26.49 -1.25
C LEU A 178 -9.84 -25.94 -1.97
N PHE A 179 -8.76 -26.71 -1.97
CA PHE A 179 -7.45 -26.32 -2.52
C PHE A 179 -7.51 -25.86 -3.99
N GLN A 180 -8.46 -26.38 -4.78
CA GLN A 180 -8.62 -26.03 -6.18
C GLN A 180 -8.90 -24.52 -6.33
N TRP A 181 -9.80 -23.97 -5.51
CA TRP A 181 -10.12 -22.56 -5.52
C TRP A 181 -8.94 -21.70 -5.03
N MET A 182 -8.23 -22.15 -4.00
CA MET A 182 -7.03 -21.47 -3.53
C MET A 182 -6.01 -21.32 -4.66
N ILE A 183 -5.69 -22.40 -5.37
CA ILE A 183 -4.70 -22.41 -6.45
C ILE A 183 -5.18 -21.57 -7.65
N ILE A 184 -6.40 -21.83 -8.15
CA ILE A 184 -6.91 -21.20 -9.37
C ILE A 184 -7.04 -19.70 -9.18
N VAL A 185 -7.68 -19.26 -8.10
CA VAL A 185 -7.93 -17.84 -7.86
C VAL A 185 -6.63 -17.09 -7.61
N SER A 186 -5.73 -17.62 -6.78
CA SER A 186 -4.43 -16.97 -6.53
C SER A 186 -3.50 -16.97 -7.76
N ILE A 187 -3.61 -17.92 -8.70
CA ILE A 187 -2.91 -17.84 -10.00
C ILE A 187 -3.43 -16.65 -10.80
N PHE A 188 -4.74 -16.45 -10.89
CA PHE A 188 -5.30 -15.31 -11.61
C PHE A 188 -4.95 -13.98 -10.94
N ALA A 189 -4.98 -13.91 -9.61
CA ALA A 189 -4.56 -12.73 -8.86
C ALA A 189 -3.06 -12.45 -9.08
N LEU A 190 -2.22 -13.47 -9.03
CA LEU A 190 -0.80 -13.37 -9.34
C LEU A 190 -0.56 -12.79 -10.74
N ILE A 191 -1.28 -13.27 -11.75
CA ILE A 191 -1.21 -12.75 -13.13
C ILE A 191 -1.65 -11.28 -13.15
N GLY A 192 -2.75 -10.93 -12.46
CA GLY A 192 -3.24 -9.55 -12.35
C GLY A 192 -2.18 -8.63 -11.74
N ASN A 193 -1.52 -9.07 -10.66
CA ASN A 193 -0.46 -8.33 -10.00
C ASN A 193 0.81 -8.23 -10.86
N LEU A 194 1.18 -9.27 -11.59
CA LEU A 194 2.28 -9.20 -12.58
C LEU A 194 1.99 -8.19 -13.69
N VAL A 195 0.75 -8.16 -14.21
CA VAL A 195 0.33 -7.17 -15.21
C VAL A 195 0.36 -5.76 -14.61
N SER A 196 -0.12 -5.57 -13.40
CA SER A 196 -0.08 -4.29 -12.68
C SER A 196 1.36 -3.81 -12.50
N LEU A 197 2.25 -4.69 -12.04
CA LEU A 197 3.66 -4.37 -11.87
C LEU A 197 4.34 -4.01 -13.20
N TRP A 198 4.01 -4.74 -14.26
CA TRP A 198 4.52 -4.43 -15.61
C TRP A 198 4.02 -3.06 -16.10
N LEU A 199 2.73 -2.73 -15.91
CA LEU A 199 2.17 -1.42 -16.27
C LEU A 199 2.88 -0.28 -15.52
N ILE A 200 3.08 -0.45 -14.21
CA ILE A 200 3.77 0.52 -13.36
C ILE A 200 5.20 0.73 -13.84
N ASN A 201 5.94 -0.36 -14.06
CA ASN A 201 7.34 -0.32 -14.50
C ASN A 201 7.48 0.25 -15.93
N LYS A 202 6.52 -0.02 -16.82
CA LYS A 202 6.49 0.53 -18.17
C LYS A 202 6.32 2.05 -18.19
N ALA A 203 5.71 2.63 -17.18
CA ALA A 203 5.60 4.07 -17.05
C ALA A 203 6.97 4.74 -16.91
N LYS A 204 8.00 4.00 -16.45
CA LYS A 204 9.37 4.50 -16.18
C LYS A 204 9.38 5.75 -15.30
N SER A 205 8.34 5.94 -14.51
CA SER A 205 8.20 7.10 -13.66
C SER A 205 9.10 6.96 -12.43
N LYS A 206 9.78 8.03 -12.08
CA LYS A 206 10.53 8.18 -10.84
C LYS A 206 9.67 8.74 -9.71
N GLU A 207 8.40 9.05 -10.01
CA GLU A 207 7.46 9.54 -9.02
C GLU A 207 7.25 8.50 -7.91
N ALA A 208 7.28 8.96 -6.69
CA ALA A 208 7.28 8.08 -5.53
C ALA A 208 6.01 7.23 -5.41
N HIS A 209 4.84 7.77 -5.76
CA HIS A 209 3.60 6.99 -5.76
C HIS A 209 3.64 5.81 -6.75
N MET A 210 4.36 5.94 -7.87
CA MET A 210 4.56 4.84 -8.82
C MET A 210 5.54 3.80 -8.29
N GLN A 211 6.65 4.23 -7.69
CA GLN A 211 7.62 3.32 -7.05
C GLN A 211 6.98 2.57 -5.89
N ALA A 212 6.19 3.27 -5.11
CA ALA A 212 5.42 2.73 -4.02
C ALA A 212 4.41 1.67 -4.47
N SER A 213 3.67 1.96 -5.54
CA SER A 213 2.76 0.99 -6.15
C SER A 213 3.50 -0.27 -6.60
N ALA A 214 4.71 -0.14 -7.16
CA ALA A 214 5.53 -1.29 -7.54
C ALA A 214 5.91 -2.17 -6.34
N ILE A 215 6.23 -1.56 -5.19
CA ILE A 215 6.58 -2.29 -3.96
C ILE A 215 5.37 -3.08 -3.43
N PHE A 216 4.18 -2.46 -3.39
CA PHE A 216 2.95 -3.14 -2.94
C PHE A 216 2.60 -4.31 -3.84
N THR A 217 2.47 -4.05 -5.14
CA THR A 217 2.19 -5.10 -6.11
C THR A 217 3.21 -6.24 -6.08
N SER A 218 4.49 -5.94 -5.73
CA SER A 218 5.51 -6.98 -5.52
C SER A 218 5.23 -7.81 -4.25
N ASN A 219 4.71 -7.20 -3.19
CA ASN A 219 4.32 -7.92 -1.97
C ASN A 219 3.12 -8.85 -2.24
N ASP A 220 2.10 -8.37 -2.98
CA ASP A 220 0.94 -9.18 -3.37
C ASP A 220 1.36 -10.42 -4.17
N ILE A 221 2.35 -10.30 -5.04
CA ILE A 221 2.93 -11.44 -5.77
C ILE A 221 3.45 -12.50 -4.79
N VAL A 222 4.14 -12.08 -3.72
CA VAL A 222 4.66 -13.00 -2.69
C VAL A 222 3.52 -13.63 -1.89
N VAL A 223 2.51 -12.86 -1.49
CA VAL A 223 1.34 -13.35 -0.76
C VAL A 223 0.56 -14.36 -1.58
N ASN A 224 0.25 -14.04 -2.84
CA ASN A 224 -0.42 -14.96 -3.77
C ASN A 224 0.37 -16.25 -3.96
N GLY A 225 1.70 -16.16 -4.11
CA GLY A 225 2.59 -17.32 -4.16
C GLY A 225 2.50 -18.17 -2.89
N GLY A 226 2.38 -17.54 -1.73
CA GLY A 226 2.15 -18.20 -0.44
C GLY A 226 0.83 -18.97 -0.39
N VAL A 227 -0.28 -18.35 -0.88
CA VAL A 227 -1.61 -19.00 -0.92
C VAL A 227 -1.62 -20.16 -1.90
N ILE A 228 -0.96 -20.05 -3.06
CA ILE A 228 -0.79 -21.16 -4.01
C ILE A 228 -0.03 -22.30 -3.35
N LEU A 229 1.09 -22.01 -2.69
CA LEU A 229 1.88 -23.03 -1.98
C LEU A 229 1.04 -23.69 -0.88
N ALA A 230 0.27 -22.93 -0.10
CA ALA A 230 -0.64 -23.47 0.90
C ALA A 230 -1.67 -24.41 0.27
N GLY A 231 -2.28 -24.03 -0.87
CA GLY A 231 -3.22 -24.88 -1.61
C GLY A 231 -2.60 -26.20 -2.07
N VAL A 232 -1.38 -26.17 -2.58
CA VAL A 232 -0.61 -27.36 -2.96
C VAL A 232 -0.34 -28.24 -1.74
N LEU A 233 0.07 -27.67 -0.63
CA LEU A 233 0.30 -28.41 0.62
C LEU A 233 -1.00 -28.99 1.22
N VAL A 234 -2.12 -28.26 1.13
CA VAL A 234 -3.45 -28.76 1.51
C VAL A 234 -3.80 -30.02 0.70
N TYR A 235 -3.53 -30.01 -0.62
CA TYR A 235 -3.75 -31.17 -1.46
C TYR A 235 -2.93 -32.40 -1.03
N PHE A 236 -1.62 -32.24 -0.80
CA PHE A 236 -0.76 -33.37 -0.44
C PHE A 236 -0.93 -33.86 1.01
N LEU A 237 -1.15 -32.92 1.94
CA LEU A 237 -1.25 -33.26 3.37
C LEU A 237 -2.68 -33.58 3.80
N HIS A 238 -3.68 -33.34 2.96
CA HIS A 238 -5.11 -33.46 3.28
C HIS A 238 -5.47 -32.76 4.60
N SER A 239 -4.89 -31.57 4.82
CA SER A 239 -4.90 -30.86 6.09
C SER A 239 -5.16 -29.38 5.88
N LYS A 240 -5.91 -28.76 6.81
CA LYS A 240 -6.19 -27.32 6.84
C LYS A 240 -5.01 -26.48 7.32
N TRP A 241 -3.99 -27.07 7.91
CA TRP A 241 -2.91 -26.34 8.57
C TRP A 241 -2.13 -25.39 7.65
N PRO A 242 -1.75 -25.76 6.43
CA PRO A 242 -1.03 -24.84 5.55
C PRO A 242 -1.80 -23.56 5.26
N ASP A 243 -3.10 -23.65 5.01
CA ASP A 243 -3.98 -22.51 4.76
C ASP A 243 -4.11 -21.61 6.00
N LEU A 244 -4.30 -22.19 7.19
CA LEU A 244 -4.39 -21.43 8.43
C LEU A 244 -3.10 -20.71 8.78
N VAL A 245 -1.94 -21.32 8.55
CA VAL A 245 -0.63 -20.71 8.79
C VAL A 245 -0.41 -19.53 7.85
N ILE A 246 -0.62 -19.71 6.54
CA ILE A 246 -0.48 -18.63 5.56
C ILE A 246 -1.51 -17.54 5.83
N GLY A 247 -2.77 -17.88 6.04
CA GLY A 247 -3.81 -16.91 6.40
C GLY A 247 -3.45 -16.10 7.65
N GLY A 248 -2.92 -16.74 8.69
CA GLY A 248 -2.47 -16.06 9.91
C GLY A 248 -1.32 -15.08 9.65
N ILE A 249 -0.35 -15.46 8.82
CA ILE A 249 0.77 -14.58 8.43
C ILE A 249 0.23 -13.38 7.64
N VAL A 250 -0.64 -13.60 6.66
CA VAL A 250 -1.21 -12.52 5.84
C VAL A 250 -2.08 -11.58 6.69
N PHE A 251 -2.89 -12.10 7.63
CA PHE A 251 -3.63 -11.23 8.57
C PHE A 251 -2.72 -10.34 9.42
N ALA A 252 -1.53 -10.79 9.77
CA ALA A 252 -0.55 -9.94 10.45
C ALA A 252 -0.06 -8.80 9.54
N PHE A 253 0.10 -9.03 8.23
CA PHE A 253 0.41 -7.98 7.25
C PHE A 253 -0.76 -7.01 7.08
N VAL A 254 -2.00 -7.52 6.95
CA VAL A 254 -3.22 -6.68 6.89
C VAL A 254 -3.34 -5.77 8.12
N MET A 255 -3.06 -6.30 9.32
CA MET A 255 -3.06 -5.51 10.56
C MET A 255 -2.02 -4.39 10.51
N ARG A 256 -0.81 -4.68 10.00
CA ARG A 256 0.23 -3.67 9.81
C ARG A 256 -0.23 -2.59 8.82
N GLY A 257 -0.89 -2.99 7.71
CA GLY A 257 -1.50 -2.08 6.73
C GLY A 257 -2.55 -1.17 7.36
N ALA A 258 -3.48 -1.73 8.15
CA ALA A 258 -4.50 -0.95 8.86
C ALA A 258 -3.90 0.10 9.80
N ILE A 259 -2.85 -0.24 10.55
CA ILE A 259 -2.13 0.71 11.42
C ILE A 259 -1.50 1.84 10.59
N ARG A 260 -0.95 1.53 9.43
CA ARG A 260 -0.38 2.54 8.51
C ARG A 260 -1.45 3.50 8.00
N ILE A 261 -2.59 2.97 7.52
CA ILE A 261 -3.73 3.79 7.09
C ILE A 261 -4.21 4.71 8.23
N LEU A 262 -4.27 4.22 9.48
CA LEU A 262 -4.62 5.04 10.65
C LEU A 262 -3.61 6.16 10.91
N LYS A 263 -2.32 5.95 10.64
CA LYS A 263 -1.31 7.02 10.73
C LYS A 263 -1.61 8.16 9.74
N LEU A 264 -2.18 7.89 8.55
CA LEU A 264 -2.60 8.90 7.58
C LEU A 264 -3.71 9.80 8.11
N SER A 265 -4.45 9.37 9.14
CA SER A 265 -5.58 10.12 9.70
C SER A 265 -5.17 11.11 10.79
N LYS A 266 -3.95 11.05 11.27
CA LYS A 266 -3.40 11.95 12.28
C LYS A 266 -2.76 13.17 11.63
#